data_b3896f9f84a95da7378c3256d4a56188
#
_entry.id   b3896f9f84a95da7378c3256d4a56188
#
_cell.length_a   1.000
_cell.length_b   1.000
_cell.length_c   1.000
_cell.angle_alpha   90.00
_cell.angle_beta   90.00
_cell.angle_gamma   90.00
#
_symmetry.space_group_name_H-M   'P 1'
#
loop_
_entity.id
_entity.type
_entity.pdbx_description
1 polymer ?
#
loop_
_entity_poly.entity_id
_entity_poly.type
_entity_poly.pdbx_seq_one_letter_code
_entity_poly.pdbx_strand_id
1 'polypeptide(L)' 'LMQFKGECYFTNGTERVRLLVRYIYNREEFVRFDSDVGEYRPVTELGRPIAQGWNSQKDIMERRRAEVDTVCRHNYGVVE' A
#
# COMPACT_ATOMS: atom_id res chain seq x y z
N LEU A 1 -13.55 14.68 -1.09
CA LEU A 1 -13.86 13.32 -0.70
C LEU A 1 -12.61 12.44 -0.73
N MET A 2 -12.31 11.85 0.42
CA MET A 2 -11.12 11.03 0.58
C MET A 2 -11.48 9.55 0.40
N GLN A 3 -10.71 8.85 -0.42
CA GLN A 3 -10.88 7.42 -0.63
C GLN A 3 -9.53 6.73 -0.50
N PHE A 4 -9.55 5.45 -0.11
CA PHE A 4 -8.33 4.68 -0.21
C PHE A 4 -8.66 3.30 -0.75
N LYS A 5 -7.73 2.74 -1.53
CA LYS A 5 -7.91 1.44 -2.18
C LYS A 5 -6.69 0.58 -1.93
N GLY A 6 -6.94 -0.66 -1.50
CA GLY A 6 -5.89 -1.66 -1.37
C GLY A 6 -6.02 -2.67 -2.49
N GLU A 7 -4.91 -2.95 -3.18
CA GLU A 7 -4.88 -3.88 -4.31
C GLU A 7 -3.78 -4.91 -4.08
N CYS A 8 -4.12 -6.18 -4.28
CA CYS A 8 -3.15 -7.26 -4.18
C CYS A 8 -2.94 -7.84 -5.57
N TYR A 9 -1.69 -7.97 -5.98
CA TYR A 9 -1.32 -8.53 -7.29
C TYR A 9 -0.52 -9.80 -7.08
N PHE A 10 -0.88 -10.85 -7.82
CA PHE A 10 -0.30 -12.17 -7.68
C PHE A 10 0.27 -12.64 -9.01
N THR A 11 1.46 -13.23 -8.96
CA THR A 11 2.11 -13.83 -10.12
C THR A 11 2.57 -15.22 -9.70
N ASN A 12 2.22 -16.25 -10.49
CA ASN A 12 2.54 -17.64 -10.17
C ASN A 12 2.02 -18.01 -8.77
N GLY A 13 0.69 -17.90 -8.59
CA GLY A 13 0.11 -18.15 -7.27
C GLY A 13 0.55 -17.10 -6.28
N THR A 14 1.21 -17.52 -5.20
CA THR A 14 1.74 -16.61 -4.20
C THR A 14 3.27 -16.52 -4.27
N GLU A 15 3.85 -16.95 -5.36
CA GLU A 15 5.30 -16.88 -5.52
C GLU A 15 5.77 -15.43 -5.54
N ARG A 16 5.03 -14.57 -6.23
CA ARG A 16 5.30 -13.13 -6.23
C ARG A 16 4.02 -12.41 -5.90
N VAL A 17 4.04 -11.63 -4.81
CA VAL A 17 2.88 -10.88 -4.34
C VAL A 17 3.28 -9.42 -4.16
N ARG A 18 2.39 -8.52 -4.60
CA ARG A 18 2.62 -7.09 -4.47
C ARG A 18 1.37 -6.45 -3.90
N LEU A 19 1.55 -5.63 -2.87
CA LEU A 19 0.47 -4.84 -2.27
C LEU A 19 0.64 -3.39 -2.70
N LEU A 20 -0.46 -2.80 -3.17
CA LEU A 20 -0.49 -1.39 -3.53
C LEU A 20 -1.65 -0.74 -2.80
N VAL A 21 -1.34 0.24 -1.94
CA VAL A 21 -2.37 1.00 -1.21
C VAL A 21 -2.36 2.42 -1.76
N ARG A 22 -3.50 2.84 -2.27
CA ARG A 22 -3.62 4.13 -2.97
C ARG A 22 -4.55 5.04 -2.20
N TYR A 23 -4.14 6.30 -2.03
CA TYR A 23 -4.94 7.32 -1.34
C TYR A 23 -5.34 8.38 -2.34
N ILE A 24 -6.64 8.62 -2.43
CA ILE A 24 -7.23 9.43 -3.49
C ILE A 24 -8.06 10.55 -2.87
N TYR A 25 -7.84 11.77 -3.31
CA TYR A 25 -8.60 12.94 -2.87
C TYR A 25 -9.15 13.64 -4.08
N ASN A 26 -10.47 13.85 -4.11
CA ASN A 26 -11.15 14.48 -5.24
C ASN A 26 -10.76 13.82 -6.56
N ARG A 27 -10.81 12.48 -6.58
CA ARG A 27 -10.54 11.65 -7.77
C ARG A 27 -9.08 11.70 -8.24
N GLU A 28 -8.19 12.22 -7.40
CA GLU A 28 -6.78 12.28 -7.75
C GLU A 28 -5.96 11.54 -6.71
N GLU A 29 -5.20 10.55 -7.15
CA GLU A 29 -4.29 9.83 -6.26
C GLU A 29 -3.15 10.76 -5.89
N PHE A 30 -2.86 10.88 -4.58
CA PHE A 30 -1.83 11.81 -4.12
C PHE A 30 -0.70 11.12 -3.36
N VAL A 31 -0.93 9.94 -2.78
CA VAL A 31 0.12 9.19 -2.10
C VAL A 31 -0.21 7.71 -2.21
N ARG A 32 0.84 6.87 -2.23
CA ARG A 32 0.64 5.42 -2.28
C ARG A 32 1.72 4.70 -1.50
N PHE A 33 1.37 3.51 -1.02
CA PHE A 33 2.32 2.57 -0.47
C PHE A 33 2.43 1.38 -1.41
N ASP A 34 3.64 1.08 -1.86
CA ASP A 34 3.90 -0.04 -2.76
C ASP A 34 4.85 -0.98 -2.03
N SER A 35 4.44 -2.24 -1.83
CA SER A 35 5.27 -3.19 -1.10
C SER A 35 6.60 -3.46 -1.80
N ASP A 36 6.66 -3.29 -3.13
CA ASP A 36 7.92 -3.44 -3.86
C ASP A 36 8.90 -2.31 -3.54
N VAL A 37 8.39 -1.17 -3.11
CA VAL A 37 9.23 -0.04 -2.72
C VAL A 37 9.52 -0.08 -1.22
N GLY A 38 8.52 -0.46 -0.42
CA GLY A 38 8.67 -0.61 1.03
C GLY A 38 8.43 0.66 1.83
N GLU A 39 7.96 1.72 1.20
CA GLU A 39 7.62 2.96 1.90
C GLU A 39 6.59 3.74 1.09
N TYR A 40 5.97 4.73 1.75
CA TYR A 40 5.04 5.60 1.06
C TYR A 40 5.79 6.51 0.09
N ARG A 41 5.18 6.74 -1.08
CA ARG A 41 5.72 7.65 -2.08
C ARG A 41 4.65 8.63 -2.52
N PRO A 42 5.00 9.90 -2.69
CA PRO A 42 4.04 10.89 -3.19
C PRO A 42 3.79 10.66 -4.66
N VAL A 43 2.53 10.78 -5.07
CA VAL A 43 2.15 10.76 -6.48
C VAL A 43 2.03 12.20 -6.99
N THR A 44 1.52 13.09 -6.14
CA THR A 44 1.43 14.52 -6.45
C THR A 44 2.08 15.31 -5.31
N GLU A 45 2.22 16.61 -5.51
CA GLU A 45 2.81 17.49 -4.49
C GLU A 45 2.04 17.47 -3.19
N LEU A 46 0.71 17.28 -3.26
CA LEU A 46 -0.12 17.17 -2.06
C LEU A 46 0.35 16.01 -1.17
N GLY A 47 0.80 14.93 -1.78
CA GLY A 47 1.20 13.74 -1.02
C GLY A 47 2.58 13.83 -0.39
N ARG A 48 3.40 14.82 -0.77
CA ARG A 48 4.78 14.88 -0.31
C ARG A 48 4.92 14.97 1.21
N PRO A 49 4.28 15.93 1.88
CA PRO A 49 4.38 15.98 3.34
C PRO A 49 3.71 14.80 4.03
N ILE A 50 2.65 14.25 3.42
CA ILE A 50 1.94 13.11 3.98
C ILE A 50 2.81 11.87 3.94
N ALA A 51 3.44 11.59 2.81
CA ALA A 51 4.34 10.45 2.69
C ALA A 51 5.49 10.57 3.68
N GLN A 52 6.07 11.76 3.80
CA GLN A 52 7.17 11.98 4.72
C GLN A 52 6.75 11.73 6.16
N GLY A 53 5.59 12.25 6.55
CA GLY A 53 5.07 12.07 7.90
C GLY A 53 4.78 10.61 8.23
N TRP A 54 4.14 9.89 7.31
CA TRP A 54 3.81 8.49 7.54
C TRP A 54 5.07 7.61 7.57
N ASN A 55 6.03 7.89 6.68
CA ASN A 55 7.27 7.10 6.64
C ASN A 55 8.10 7.26 7.90
N SER A 56 7.89 8.34 8.66
CA SER A 56 8.64 8.57 9.88
C SER A 56 8.04 7.81 11.09
N GLN A 57 6.88 7.18 10.92
CA GLN A 57 6.21 6.46 12.00
C GLN A 57 6.47 4.97 11.87
N LYS A 58 7.31 4.46 12.76
CA LYS A 58 7.79 3.09 12.70
C LYS A 58 6.66 2.06 12.74
N ASP A 59 5.68 2.27 13.62
CA ASP A 59 4.57 1.33 13.77
C ASP A 59 3.71 1.26 12.50
N ILE A 60 3.48 2.40 11.85
CA ILE A 60 2.74 2.44 10.59
C ILE A 60 3.50 1.67 9.52
N MET A 61 4.80 1.92 9.43
CA MET A 61 5.62 1.28 8.41
C MET A 61 5.72 -0.23 8.61
N GLU A 62 5.87 -0.66 9.86
CA GLU A 62 5.94 -2.10 10.14
C GLU A 62 4.65 -2.80 9.77
N ARG A 63 3.50 -2.20 10.08
CA ARG A 63 2.21 -2.78 9.75
C ARG A 63 2.02 -2.84 8.23
N ARG A 64 2.31 -1.77 7.53
CA ARG A 64 2.16 -1.75 6.06
C ARG A 64 3.05 -2.78 5.38
N ARG A 65 4.30 -2.90 5.84
CA ARG A 65 5.23 -3.87 5.26
C ARG A 65 4.79 -5.31 5.49
N ALA A 66 4.06 -5.57 6.58
CA ALA A 66 3.58 -6.90 6.88
C ALA A 66 2.32 -7.27 6.10
N GLU A 67 1.58 -6.29 5.58
CA GLU A 67 0.25 -6.53 5.00
C GLU A 67 0.30 -7.32 3.70
N VAL A 68 1.42 -7.33 3.00
CA VAL A 68 1.55 -8.20 1.82
C VAL A 68 1.33 -9.65 2.24
N ASP A 69 1.71 -10.02 3.46
CA ASP A 69 1.50 -11.36 3.99
C ASP A 69 0.18 -11.48 4.75
N THR A 70 -0.11 -10.54 5.65
CA THR A 70 -1.28 -10.66 6.53
C THR A 70 -2.58 -10.40 5.80
N VAL A 71 -2.56 -9.67 4.70
CA VAL A 71 -3.75 -9.38 3.92
C VAL A 71 -3.72 -10.11 2.59
N CYS A 72 -2.70 -9.85 1.75
CA CYS A 72 -2.70 -10.39 0.40
C CYS A 72 -2.54 -11.91 0.38
N ARG A 73 -1.48 -12.44 0.98
CA ARG A 73 -1.27 -13.89 0.98
C ARG A 73 -2.33 -14.62 1.79
N HIS A 74 -2.74 -14.02 2.89
CA HIS A 74 -3.80 -14.62 3.72
C HIS A 74 -5.09 -14.74 2.92
N ASN A 75 -5.51 -13.67 2.26
CA ASN A 75 -6.77 -13.67 1.50
C ASN A 75 -6.71 -14.61 0.30
N TYR A 76 -5.55 -14.75 -0.31
CA TYR A 76 -5.38 -15.70 -1.41
C TYR A 76 -5.72 -17.12 -0.95
N GLY A 77 -5.19 -17.52 0.20
CA GLY A 77 -5.47 -18.85 0.77
C GLY A 77 -6.93 -19.06 1.12
N VAL A 78 -7.62 -18.01 1.55
CA VAL A 78 -9.04 -18.10 1.90
C VAL A 78 -9.91 -18.25 0.65
N VAL A 79 -9.57 -17.50 -0.42
CA VAL A 79 -10.37 -17.52 -1.65
C VAL A 79 -10.10 -18.75 -2.48
N GLU A 80 -8.88 -19.20 -2.50
CA GLU A 80 -8.51 -20.41 -3.23
C GLU A 80 -8.95 -21.64 -2.47
#